data_2f73b2adb9cd75615e12397d00029ac9
#
_entry.id   2f73b2adb9cd75615e12397d00029ac9
#
_cell.length_a   1.000
_cell.length_b   1.000
_cell.length_c   1.000
_cell.angle_alpha   90.00
_cell.angle_beta   90.00
_cell.angle_gamma   90.00
#
_symmetry.space_group_name_H-M   'P 1'
#
loop_
_entity.id
_entity.type
_entity.pdbx_description
1 polymer ?
#
loop_
_entity_poly.entity_id
_entity_poly.type
_entity_poly.pdbx_seq_one_letter_code
_entity_poly.pdbx_strand_id
1 'polypeptide(L)'
;GYRDKESMKVIRHESLGIYIYADPKNQREQNFNAVMSEKAEAIRCRRFESIVNERYDFFDKSKMKGDFLAYYKKTLRKHDQKWEFVYLHFCNFVGGKCSFEEIDVDLCNKFREYLLNAKQLRRPERPISRNSAVGYWSTFRGFLKILYRNKLIHSNVNDFLDKIEPEDVVKDYLSVEELYRLAETPCKIPVLKTASLFSCLTSLRISDILTLRWEEIVDFAAGGKCVHTVTQKTKTEDIIPISDEALQLIGYSPEKTGLVFKGLKRCWTQYPMKEWIRTAGITKNITFHSYRRTFATLQAAAGTDIRTIQSIMAHKSITTTQRYMKVVDSNKRKASNKISLIRKS
;
A
#
# COMPACT_ATOMS: atom_id res chain seq x y z
N GLY A 1 -26.07 -36.59 -7.03
CA GLY A 1 -24.80 -37.28 -7.19
C GLY A 1 -24.23 -37.09 -8.58
N TYR A 2 -22.94 -37.20 -8.71
CA TYR A 2 -22.23 -37.14 -9.99
C TYR A 2 -21.41 -38.42 -10.18
N ARG A 3 -21.06 -38.72 -11.41
CA ARG A 3 -20.24 -39.90 -11.72
C ARG A 3 -18.78 -39.44 -11.85
N ASP A 4 -17.92 -39.96 -10.99
CA ASP A 4 -16.49 -39.75 -11.05
C ASP A 4 -15.92 -40.37 -12.35
N LYS A 5 -15.07 -39.61 -13.05
CA LYS A 5 -14.56 -39.97 -14.38
C LYS A 5 -13.51 -41.07 -14.35
N GLU A 6 -12.76 -41.18 -13.26
CA GLU A 6 -11.68 -42.18 -13.13
C GLU A 6 -12.21 -43.50 -12.57
N SER A 7 -12.96 -43.40 -11.47
CA SER A 7 -13.51 -44.61 -10.81
C SER A 7 -14.83 -45.08 -11.40
N MET A 8 -15.49 -44.27 -12.25
CA MET A 8 -16.83 -44.52 -12.83
C MET A 8 -17.95 -44.71 -11.79
N LYS A 9 -17.66 -44.47 -10.51
CA LYS A 9 -18.62 -44.60 -9.41
C LYS A 9 -19.49 -43.37 -9.29
N VAL A 10 -20.75 -43.57 -8.88
CA VAL A 10 -21.66 -42.48 -8.57
C VAL A 10 -21.42 -42.01 -7.16
N ILE A 11 -20.88 -40.78 -7.02
CA ILE A 11 -20.68 -40.15 -5.73
C ILE A 11 -21.96 -39.38 -5.37
N ARG A 12 -22.62 -39.77 -4.30
CA ARG A 12 -23.86 -39.18 -3.82
C ARG A 12 -23.64 -38.26 -2.62
N HIS A 13 -22.61 -38.51 -1.83
CA HIS A 13 -22.25 -37.81 -0.62
C HIS A 13 -20.76 -37.57 -0.61
N GLU A 14 -20.36 -36.38 -0.24
CA GLU A 14 -18.96 -35.97 -0.09
C GLU A 14 -18.82 -35.32 1.29
N SER A 15 -17.86 -35.76 2.10
CA SER A 15 -17.58 -35.17 3.39
C SER A 15 -16.82 -33.86 3.21
N LEU A 16 -17.28 -32.80 3.86
CA LEU A 16 -16.64 -31.48 3.80
C LEU A 16 -15.57 -31.30 4.88
N GLY A 17 -15.40 -32.28 5.80
CA GLY A 17 -14.51 -32.16 6.95
C GLY A 17 -14.93 -31.07 7.93
N ILE A 18 -16.19 -30.62 7.89
CA ILE A 18 -16.74 -29.62 8.77
C ILE A 18 -17.71 -30.32 9.74
N TYR A 19 -17.58 -29.98 11.01
CA TYR A 19 -18.40 -30.54 12.07
C TYR A 19 -19.18 -29.42 12.76
N ILE A 20 -20.39 -29.75 13.23
CA ILE A 20 -21.25 -28.86 14.00
C ILE A 20 -21.70 -29.58 15.27
N TYR A 21 -22.06 -28.82 16.30
CA TYR A 21 -22.70 -29.37 17.48
C TYR A 21 -24.10 -29.86 17.13
N ALA A 22 -24.42 -31.12 17.44
CA ALA A 22 -25.72 -31.69 17.15
C ALA A 22 -26.83 -31.08 18.05
N ASP A 23 -26.47 -30.72 19.28
CA ASP A 23 -27.35 -30.08 20.26
C ASP A 23 -26.60 -28.94 20.95
N PRO A 24 -26.58 -27.71 20.33
CA PRO A 24 -25.84 -26.59 20.88
C PRO A 24 -26.48 -26.06 22.15
N LYS A 25 -25.75 -26.11 23.27
CA LYS A 25 -26.24 -25.80 24.62
C LYS A 25 -26.09 -24.33 25.03
N ASN A 26 -25.33 -23.55 24.28
CA ASN A 26 -25.08 -22.15 24.58
C ASN A 26 -24.93 -21.30 23.30
N GLN A 27 -24.98 -19.96 23.45
CA GLN A 27 -24.91 -19.01 22.37
C GLN A 27 -23.61 -19.13 21.56
N ARG A 28 -22.50 -19.50 22.19
CA ARG A 28 -21.21 -19.67 21.54
C ARG A 28 -21.23 -20.86 20.57
N GLU A 29 -21.83 -21.97 20.98
CA GLU A 29 -22.00 -23.17 20.13
C GLU A 29 -22.97 -22.90 18.97
N GLN A 30 -24.04 -22.15 19.20
CA GLN A 30 -24.97 -21.70 18.15
C GLN A 30 -24.27 -20.82 17.14
N ASN A 31 -23.49 -19.84 17.57
CA ASN A 31 -22.71 -18.98 16.69
C ASN A 31 -21.65 -19.77 15.91
N PHE A 32 -21.00 -20.75 16.55
CA PHE A 32 -20.08 -21.65 15.87
C PHE A 32 -20.79 -22.45 14.77
N ASN A 33 -21.94 -23.01 15.05
CA ASN A 33 -22.73 -23.75 14.09
C ASN A 33 -23.15 -22.87 12.91
N ALA A 34 -23.58 -21.65 13.14
CA ALA A 34 -23.93 -20.68 12.10
C ALA A 34 -22.74 -20.42 11.16
N VAL A 35 -21.57 -20.12 11.70
CA VAL A 35 -20.35 -19.87 10.91
C VAL A 35 -19.91 -21.12 10.14
N MET A 36 -20.01 -22.30 10.76
CA MET A 36 -19.64 -23.56 10.08
C MET A 36 -20.64 -23.93 8.98
N SER A 37 -21.93 -23.66 9.17
CA SER A 37 -22.97 -23.87 8.15
C SER A 37 -22.75 -22.91 6.95
N GLU A 38 -22.43 -21.65 7.18
CA GLU A 38 -22.09 -20.71 6.11
C GLU A 38 -20.87 -21.16 5.30
N LYS A 39 -19.82 -21.63 5.98
CA LYS A 39 -18.63 -22.19 5.34
C LYS A 39 -18.97 -23.45 4.52
N ALA A 40 -19.79 -24.34 5.07
CA ALA A 40 -20.21 -25.55 4.37
C ALA A 40 -20.99 -25.22 3.09
N GLU A 41 -21.90 -24.25 3.17
CA GLU A 41 -22.68 -23.80 2.02
C GLU A 41 -21.78 -23.16 0.93
N ALA A 42 -20.82 -22.34 1.33
CA ALA A 42 -19.84 -21.77 0.40
C ALA A 42 -19.03 -22.84 -0.32
N ILE A 43 -18.60 -23.90 0.39
CA ILE A 43 -17.90 -25.05 -0.21
C ILE A 43 -18.83 -25.83 -1.13
N ARG A 44 -20.07 -26.06 -0.73
CA ARG A 44 -21.09 -26.75 -1.54
C ARG A 44 -21.33 -26.03 -2.87
N CYS A 45 -21.52 -24.71 -2.84
CA CYS A 45 -21.71 -23.89 -4.05
C CYS A 45 -20.51 -24.00 -5.00
N ARG A 46 -19.29 -23.88 -4.48
CA ARG A 46 -18.05 -24.01 -5.28
C ARG A 46 -17.91 -25.40 -5.89
N ARG A 47 -18.23 -26.43 -5.12
CA ARG A 47 -18.17 -27.80 -5.61
C ARG A 47 -19.20 -28.07 -6.70
N PHE A 48 -20.40 -27.52 -6.54
CA PHE A 48 -21.44 -27.57 -7.56
C PHE A 48 -21.00 -26.90 -8.85
N GLU A 49 -20.45 -25.69 -8.77
CA GLU A 49 -19.89 -24.97 -9.94
C GLU A 49 -18.78 -25.77 -10.62
N SER A 50 -17.88 -26.39 -9.85
CA SER A 50 -16.82 -27.25 -10.38
C SER A 50 -17.40 -28.42 -11.18
N ILE A 51 -18.37 -29.15 -10.61
CA ILE A 51 -19.01 -30.30 -11.27
C ILE A 51 -19.76 -29.88 -12.54
N VAL A 52 -20.46 -28.75 -12.49
CA VAL A 52 -21.17 -28.20 -13.65
C VAL A 52 -20.19 -27.81 -14.75
N ASN A 53 -19.12 -27.13 -14.39
CA ASN A 53 -18.09 -26.71 -15.33
C ASN A 53 -17.41 -27.94 -16.00
N GLU A 54 -17.08 -28.98 -15.21
CA GLU A 54 -16.53 -30.22 -15.74
C GLU A 54 -17.50 -30.94 -16.68
N ARG A 55 -18.79 -30.99 -16.33
CA ARG A 55 -19.81 -31.71 -17.09
C ARG A 55 -20.14 -31.08 -18.43
N TYR A 56 -20.15 -29.75 -18.49
CA TYR A 56 -20.53 -28.98 -19.67
C TYR A 56 -19.35 -28.41 -20.45
N ASP A 57 -18.12 -28.79 -20.07
CA ASP A 57 -16.89 -28.41 -20.77
C ASP A 57 -16.73 -26.91 -20.99
N PHE A 58 -17.19 -26.11 -19.99
CA PHE A 58 -17.03 -24.65 -20.01
C PHE A 58 -15.57 -24.19 -19.96
N PHE A 59 -14.65 -25.11 -19.65
CA PHE A 59 -13.21 -24.89 -19.70
C PHE A 59 -12.59 -25.61 -20.89
N ASP A 60 -11.95 -24.86 -21.73
CA ASP A 60 -11.18 -25.39 -22.84
C ASP A 60 -9.86 -25.98 -22.30
N LYS A 61 -9.81 -27.30 -22.16
CA LYS A 61 -8.62 -28.02 -21.66
C LYS A 61 -7.37 -27.78 -22.51
N SER A 62 -7.52 -27.44 -23.79
CA SER A 62 -6.38 -27.11 -24.64
C SER A 62 -5.69 -25.82 -24.19
N LYS A 63 -6.45 -24.87 -23.66
CA LYS A 63 -5.92 -23.60 -23.11
C LYS A 63 -5.16 -23.79 -21.81
N MET A 64 -5.51 -24.81 -21.02
CA MET A 64 -4.83 -25.08 -19.75
C MET A 64 -3.40 -25.61 -19.94
N LYS A 65 -3.11 -26.26 -21.06
CA LYS A 65 -1.75 -26.65 -21.46
C LYS A 65 -0.93 -25.49 -22.01
N GLY A 66 -1.54 -24.32 -22.16
CA GLY A 66 -0.88 -23.11 -22.63
C GLY A 66 0.22 -22.62 -21.69
N ASP A 67 1.15 -21.88 -22.24
CA ASP A 67 2.28 -21.31 -21.50
C ASP A 67 1.82 -20.12 -20.62
N PHE A 68 1.81 -20.35 -19.31
CA PHE A 68 1.49 -19.34 -18.29
C PHE A 68 2.46 -18.15 -18.34
N LEU A 69 3.78 -18.41 -18.50
CA LEU A 69 4.79 -17.36 -18.49
C LEU A 69 4.67 -16.46 -19.73
N ALA A 70 4.41 -17.02 -20.89
CA ALA A 70 4.16 -16.25 -22.11
C ALA A 70 2.92 -15.36 -21.96
N TYR A 71 1.86 -15.88 -21.40
CA TYR A 71 0.65 -15.10 -21.10
C TYR A 71 0.91 -13.99 -20.09
N TYR A 72 1.62 -14.29 -18.98
CA TYR A 72 1.98 -13.28 -17.97
C TYR A 72 2.80 -12.17 -18.62
N LYS A 73 3.84 -12.50 -19.39
CA LYS A 73 4.69 -11.55 -20.09
C LYS A 73 3.90 -10.63 -21.03
N LYS A 74 2.90 -11.15 -21.73
CA LYS A 74 1.99 -10.35 -22.57
C LYS A 74 1.16 -9.36 -21.73
N THR A 75 0.76 -9.77 -20.53
CA THR A 75 -0.05 -8.96 -19.61
C THR A 75 0.76 -7.79 -19.03
N LEU A 76 2.09 -7.91 -18.87
CA LEU A 76 2.97 -6.87 -18.32
C LEU A 76 2.86 -5.53 -19.04
N ARG A 77 2.59 -5.53 -20.35
CA ARG A 77 2.48 -4.28 -21.15
C ARG A 77 1.45 -3.28 -20.63
N LYS A 78 0.51 -3.73 -19.79
CA LYS A 78 -0.60 -2.93 -19.25
C LYS A 78 -0.41 -2.56 -17.77
N HIS A 79 0.72 -2.94 -17.18
CA HIS A 79 0.96 -2.84 -15.74
C HIS A 79 2.27 -2.15 -15.40
N ASP A 80 2.45 -1.83 -14.11
CA ASP A 80 3.63 -1.15 -13.59
C ASP A 80 4.84 -2.11 -13.40
N GLN A 81 6.00 -1.53 -13.09
CA GLN A 81 7.26 -2.25 -12.88
C GLN A 81 7.18 -3.33 -11.78
N LYS A 82 6.25 -3.21 -10.84
CA LYS A 82 6.06 -4.22 -9.79
C LYS A 82 5.59 -5.56 -10.38
N TRP A 83 4.72 -5.54 -11.38
CA TRP A 83 4.30 -6.74 -12.10
C TRP A 83 5.46 -7.45 -12.80
N GLU A 84 6.38 -6.67 -13.36
CA GLU A 84 7.60 -7.20 -13.97
C GLU A 84 8.49 -7.91 -12.93
N PHE A 85 8.70 -7.30 -11.76
CA PHE A 85 9.45 -7.95 -10.69
C PHE A 85 8.80 -9.25 -10.22
N VAL A 86 7.48 -9.28 -10.08
CA VAL A 86 6.77 -10.51 -9.71
C VAL A 86 6.93 -11.58 -10.80
N TYR A 87 6.81 -11.21 -12.07
CA TYR A 87 7.05 -12.10 -13.20
C TYR A 87 8.45 -12.70 -13.16
N LEU A 88 9.49 -11.87 -13.00
CA LEU A 88 10.88 -12.35 -12.94
C LEU A 88 11.14 -13.26 -11.74
N HIS A 89 10.59 -12.95 -10.57
CA HIS A 89 10.66 -13.82 -9.41
C HIS A 89 9.96 -15.15 -9.66
N PHE A 90 8.80 -15.12 -10.31
CA PHE A 90 8.09 -16.35 -10.64
C PHE A 90 8.83 -17.18 -11.69
N CYS A 91 9.40 -16.56 -12.73
CA CYS A 91 10.25 -17.25 -13.70
C CYS A 91 11.45 -17.96 -13.03
N ASN A 92 12.13 -17.27 -12.12
CA ASN A 92 13.25 -17.86 -11.38
C ASN A 92 12.78 -19.04 -10.50
N PHE A 93 11.62 -18.93 -9.89
CA PHE A 93 11.06 -19.96 -9.03
C PHE A 93 10.69 -21.24 -9.80
N VAL A 94 10.06 -21.12 -10.98
CA VAL A 94 9.63 -22.27 -11.78
C VAL A 94 10.67 -22.74 -12.80
N GLY A 95 11.86 -22.15 -12.84
CA GLY A 95 12.91 -22.53 -13.78
C GLY A 95 12.59 -22.21 -15.25
N GLY A 96 11.76 -21.19 -15.50
CA GLY A 96 11.49 -20.67 -16.83
C GLY A 96 10.40 -21.40 -17.63
N LYS A 97 9.72 -22.39 -17.06
CA LYS A 97 8.59 -23.11 -17.68
C LYS A 97 7.45 -23.30 -16.69
N CYS A 98 6.23 -23.02 -17.11
CA CYS A 98 5.03 -23.28 -16.31
C CYS A 98 3.80 -23.22 -17.23
N SER A 99 2.94 -24.21 -17.15
CA SER A 99 1.63 -24.26 -17.81
C SER A 99 0.53 -23.76 -16.87
N PHE A 100 -0.67 -23.48 -17.39
CA PHE A 100 -1.80 -23.11 -16.52
C PHE A 100 -2.27 -24.28 -15.66
N GLU A 101 -2.08 -25.53 -16.08
CA GLU A 101 -2.43 -26.74 -15.30
C GLU A 101 -1.61 -26.85 -14.02
N GLU A 102 -0.38 -26.36 -14.02
CA GLU A 102 0.52 -26.41 -12.87
C GLU A 102 0.18 -25.34 -11.81
N ILE A 103 -0.71 -24.38 -12.14
CA ILE A 103 -1.11 -23.33 -11.21
C ILE A 103 -2.16 -23.87 -10.23
N ASP A 104 -1.70 -24.51 -9.20
CA ASP A 104 -2.51 -25.02 -8.08
C ASP A 104 -2.18 -24.32 -6.75
N VAL A 105 -2.84 -24.72 -5.68
CA VAL A 105 -2.65 -24.16 -4.33
C VAL A 105 -1.25 -24.47 -3.79
N ASP A 106 -0.72 -25.66 -4.08
CA ASP A 106 0.59 -26.09 -3.59
C ASP A 106 1.72 -25.29 -4.24
N LEU A 107 1.72 -25.18 -5.57
CA LEU A 107 2.69 -24.35 -6.30
C LEU A 107 2.63 -22.89 -5.82
N CYS A 108 1.43 -22.34 -5.65
CA CYS A 108 1.26 -20.96 -5.19
C CYS A 108 1.79 -20.77 -3.78
N ASN A 109 1.57 -21.72 -2.85
CA ASN A 109 2.12 -21.64 -1.50
C ASN A 109 3.66 -21.78 -1.49
N LYS A 110 4.21 -22.66 -2.33
CA LYS A 110 5.67 -22.75 -2.52
C LYS A 110 6.26 -21.45 -3.06
N PHE A 111 5.57 -20.78 -3.98
CA PHE A 111 6.00 -19.46 -4.46
C PHE A 111 5.89 -18.39 -3.36
N ARG A 112 4.88 -18.45 -2.49
CA ARG A 112 4.77 -17.58 -1.31
C ARG A 112 5.99 -17.73 -0.39
N GLU A 113 6.39 -18.96 -0.08
CA GLU A 113 7.58 -19.24 0.73
C GLU A 113 8.88 -18.81 0.03
N TYR A 114 8.98 -19.02 -1.28
CA TYR A 114 10.08 -18.49 -2.08
C TYR A 114 10.20 -16.97 -1.93
N LEU A 115 9.08 -16.21 -2.02
CA LEU A 115 9.09 -14.75 -1.89
C LEU A 115 9.55 -14.29 -0.51
N LEU A 116 9.28 -15.04 0.56
CA LEU A 116 9.72 -14.70 1.91
C LEU A 116 11.26 -14.80 2.07
N ASN A 117 11.90 -15.64 1.26
CA ASN A 117 13.34 -15.90 1.30
C ASN A 117 14.09 -15.36 0.06
N ALA A 118 13.38 -14.72 -0.88
CA ALA A 118 13.95 -14.27 -2.14
C ALA A 118 14.92 -13.11 -1.94
N LYS A 119 15.88 -13.02 -2.85
CA LYS A 119 16.85 -11.92 -2.95
C LYS A 119 16.40 -10.89 -3.98
N GLN A 120 16.88 -9.66 -3.83
CA GLN A 120 16.59 -8.59 -4.78
C GLN A 120 17.19 -8.91 -6.15
N LEU A 121 16.40 -8.78 -7.22
CA LEU A 121 16.85 -9.08 -8.58
C LEU A 121 18.03 -8.22 -9.05
N ARG A 122 18.09 -6.96 -8.60
CA ARG A 122 19.17 -6.01 -8.95
C ARG A 122 20.35 -6.03 -7.98
N ARG A 123 20.18 -6.61 -6.79
CA ARG A 123 21.17 -6.69 -5.72
C ARG A 123 21.04 -8.05 -5.04
N PRO A 124 21.60 -9.12 -5.68
CA PRO A 124 21.40 -10.49 -5.21
C PRO A 124 22.01 -10.76 -3.82
N GLU A 125 22.89 -9.89 -3.35
CA GLU A 125 23.44 -9.94 -2.00
C GLU A 125 22.43 -9.57 -0.90
N ARG A 126 21.32 -8.91 -1.26
CA ARG A 126 20.32 -8.43 -0.30
C ARG A 126 19.00 -9.19 -0.42
N PRO A 127 18.40 -9.58 0.70
CA PRO A 127 17.04 -10.12 0.69
C PRO A 127 16.04 -9.04 0.28
N ILE A 128 14.90 -9.45 -0.26
CA ILE A 128 13.76 -8.54 -0.37
C ILE A 128 13.19 -8.28 1.03
N SER A 129 12.68 -7.07 1.27
CA SER A 129 12.00 -6.80 2.53
C SER A 129 10.67 -7.55 2.61
N ARG A 130 10.24 -7.90 3.83
CA ARG A 130 8.94 -8.55 4.06
C ARG A 130 7.78 -7.78 3.41
N ASN A 131 7.79 -6.45 3.52
CA ASN A 131 6.77 -5.61 2.87
C ASN A 131 6.83 -5.61 1.34
N SER A 132 8.01 -5.85 0.74
CA SER A 132 8.13 -6.10 -0.70
C SER A 132 7.52 -7.44 -1.07
N ALA A 133 7.78 -8.49 -0.29
CA ALA A 133 7.16 -9.81 -0.47
C ALA A 133 5.63 -9.74 -0.37
N VAL A 134 5.08 -9.00 0.61
CA VAL A 134 3.64 -8.71 0.72
C VAL A 134 3.10 -8.07 -0.57
N GLY A 135 3.81 -7.06 -1.08
CA GLY A 135 3.42 -6.36 -2.31
C GLY A 135 3.46 -7.28 -3.53
N TYR A 136 4.49 -8.09 -3.67
CA TYR A 136 4.64 -9.05 -4.77
C TYR A 136 3.58 -10.14 -4.70
N TRP A 137 3.38 -10.73 -3.53
CA TRP A 137 2.35 -11.73 -3.29
C TRP A 137 0.94 -11.21 -3.61
N SER A 138 0.62 -10.00 -3.15
CA SER A 138 -0.66 -9.36 -3.46
C SER A 138 -0.86 -9.15 -4.96
N THR A 139 0.20 -8.75 -5.68
CA THR A 139 0.17 -8.57 -7.13
C THR A 139 -0.04 -9.92 -7.85
N PHE A 140 0.66 -10.97 -7.44
CA PHE A 140 0.51 -12.32 -7.98
C PHE A 140 -0.92 -12.85 -7.76
N ARG A 141 -1.46 -12.72 -6.54
CA ARG A 141 -2.84 -13.06 -6.24
C ARG A 141 -3.85 -12.29 -7.08
N GLY A 142 -3.57 -11.02 -7.36
CA GLY A 142 -4.36 -10.22 -8.30
C GLY A 142 -4.35 -10.79 -9.70
N PHE A 143 -3.19 -11.28 -10.16
CA PHE A 143 -3.07 -11.94 -11.45
C PHE A 143 -3.83 -13.27 -11.51
N LEU A 144 -3.75 -14.10 -10.48
CA LEU A 144 -4.54 -15.34 -10.38
C LEU A 144 -6.05 -15.09 -10.52
N LYS A 145 -6.57 -13.98 -9.96
CA LYS A 145 -7.98 -13.58 -10.15
C LYS A 145 -8.30 -13.26 -11.61
N ILE A 146 -7.37 -12.63 -12.33
CA ILE A 146 -7.53 -12.35 -13.75
C ILE A 146 -7.57 -13.66 -14.54
N LEU A 147 -6.70 -14.61 -14.23
CA LEU A 147 -6.66 -15.92 -14.89
C LEU A 147 -7.96 -16.69 -14.69
N TYR A 148 -8.46 -16.73 -13.46
CA TYR A 148 -9.72 -17.40 -13.13
C TYR A 148 -10.90 -16.74 -13.88
N ARG A 149 -10.97 -15.42 -13.87
CA ARG A 149 -12.01 -14.66 -14.61
C ARG A 149 -11.97 -14.93 -16.11
N ASN A 150 -10.76 -15.08 -16.66
CA ASN A 150 -10.55 -15.38 -18.07
C ASN A 150 -10.66 -16.88 -18.40
N LYS A 151 -11.06 -17.70 -17.42
CA LYS A 151 -11.21 -19.17 -17.55
C LYS A 151 -9.94 -19.89 -18.04
N LEU A 152 -8.78 -19.39 -17.62
CA LEU A 152 -7.47 -19.98 -17.94
C LEU A 152 -6.98 -20.97 -16.87
N ILE A 153 -7.53 -20.88 -15.66
CA ILE A 153 -7.34 -21.84 -14.56
C ILE A 153 -8.69 -22.36 -14.10
N HIS A 154 -8.73 -23.64 -13.72
CA HIS A 154 -9.97 -24.36 -13.42
C HIS A 154 -10.67 -23.88 -12.14
N SER A 155 -9.90 -23.56 -11.10
CA SER A 155 -10.42 -23.17 -9.78
C SER A 155 -9.89 -21.82 -9.33
N ASN A 156 -10.64 -21.15 -8.46
CA ASN A 156 -10.16 -19.93 -7.82
C ASN A 156 -9.19 -20.26 -6.68
N VAL A 157 -7.93 -20.56 -7.05
CA VAL A 157 -6.87 -20.89 -6.07
C VAL A 157 -6.71 -19.84 -4.97
N ASN A 158 -7.07 -18.56 -5.24
CA ASN A 158 -6.96 -17.48 -4.26
C ASN A 158 -7.76 -17.68 -2.97
N ASP A 159 -8.83 -18.48 -3.02
CA ASP A 159 -9.68 -18.71 -1.86
C ASP A 159 -9.00 -19.58 -0.80
N PHE A 160 -7.96 -20.31 -1.20
CA PHE A 160 -7.20 -21.22 -0.36
C PHE A 160 -5.79 -20.70 -0.01
N LEU A 161 -5.43 -19.48 -0.47
CA LEU A 161 -4.11 -18.90 -0.26
C LEU A 161 -4.08 -17.95 0.93
N ASP A 162 -3.16 -18.18 1.85
CA ASP A 162 -2.91 -17.28 2.96
C ASP A 162 -2.29 -15.97 2.51
N LYS A 163 -2.49 -14.94 3.32
CA LYS A 163 -1.80 -13.66 3.17
C LYS A 163 -0.39 -13.75 3.74
N ILE A 164 0.50 -12.92 3.24
CA ILE A 164 1.74 -12.60 3.95
C ILE A 164 1.43 -11.41 4.84
N GLU A 165 1.62 -11.56 6.16
CA GLU A 165 1.41 -10.45 7.09
C GLU A 165 2.54 -9.42 6.94
N PRO A 166 2.19 -8.12 6.83
CA PRO A 166 3.17 -7.07 6.71
C PRO A 166 3.94 -6.88 8.03
N GLU A 167 5.15 -6.36 7.91
CA GLU A 167 5.96 -5.92 9.04
C GLU A 167 5.72 -4.43 9.30
N ASP A 168 5.44 -4.09 10.56
CA ASP A 168 5.35 -2.69 10.98
C ASP A 168 6.76 -2.08 11.08
N VAL A 169 7.16 -1.36 10.05
CA VAL A 169 8.43 -0.64 10.02
C VAL A 169 8.21 0.79 10.49
N VAL A 170 8.84 1.16 11.60
CA VAL A 170 8.93 2.54 12.03
C VAL A 170 9.84 3.27 11.05
N LYS A 171 9.30 4.27 10.38
CA LYS A 171 10.04 5.05 9.39
C LYS A 171 10.40 6.39 9.99
N ASP A 172 11.62 6.86 9.73
CA ASP A 172 12.17 8.10 10.28
C ASP A 172 11.41 9.36 9.83
N TYR A 173 11.37 10.33 10.73
CA TYR A 173 10.90 11.70 10.55
C TYR A 173 11.82 12.65 11.31
N LEU A 174 11.77 13.95 11.01
CA LEU A 174 12.55 14.97 11.66
C LEU A 174 11.86 15.45 12.95
N SER A 175 12.61 15.58 14.04
CA SER A 175 12.15 16.35 15.19
C SER A 175 12.11 17.84 14.86
N VAL A 176 11.54 18.67 15.73
CA VAL A 176 11.53 20.14 15.56
C VAL A 176 12.95 20.67 15.51
N GLU A 177 13.83 20.22 16.41
CA GLU A 177 15.23 20.64 16.50
C GLU A 177 16.02 20.20 15.25
N GLU A 178 15.76 19.00 14.72
CA GLU A 178 16.36 18.52 13.48
C GLU A 178 15.89 19.32 12.27
N LEU A 179 14.62 19.73 12.27
CA LEU A 179 14.05 20.57 11.20
C LEU A 179 14.69 21.97 11.21
N TYR A 180 14.87 22.57 12.37
CA TYR A 180 15.59 23.85 12.50
C TYR A 180 17.04 23.75 12.02
N ARG A 181 17.80 22.75 12.50
CA ARG A 181 19.16 22.52 12.02
C ARG A 181 19.24 22.35 10.51
N LEU A 182 18.30 21.59 9.94
CA LEU A 182 18.23 21.38 8.50
C LEU A 182 17.94 22.69 7.75
N ALA A 183 17.05 23.53 8.30
CA ALA A 183 16.72 24.82 7.73
C ALA A 183 17.91 25.79 7.76
N GLU A 184 18.71 25.78 8.80
CA GLU A 184 19.92 26.62 8.93
C GLU A 184 21.08 26.12 8.06
N THR A 185 21.17 24.80 7.83
CA THR A 185 22.29 24.20 7.09
C THR A 185 22.29 24.63 5.63
N PRO A 186 23.40 25.16 5.09
CA PRO A 186 23.54 25.47 3.68
C PRO A 186 23.36 24.25 2.79
N CYS A 187 22.65 24.40 1.69
CA CYS A 187 22.46 23.35 0.68
C CYS A 187 23.06 23.78 -0.66
N LYS A 188 23.86 22.93 -1.28
CA LYS A 188 24.46 23.18 -2.60
C LYS A 188 23.41 23.43 -3.70
N ILE A 189 22.17 22.98 -3.46
CA ILE A 189 21.06 23.12 -4.41
C ILE A 189 19.92 23.87 -3.70
N PRO A 190 19.85 25.22 -3.81
CA PRO A 190 18.87 26.02 -3.08
C PRO A 190 17.42 25.60 -3.30
N VAL A 191 17.03 25.30 -4.56
CA VAL A 191 15.67 24.86 -4.88
C VAL A 191 15.31 23.51 -4.22
N LEU A 192 16.27 22.62 -4.00
CA LEU A 192 16.05 21.37 -3.27
C LEU A 192 15.77 21.65 -1.78
N LYS A 193 16.53 22.56 -1.16
CA LYS A 193 16.32 22.98 0.23
C LYS A 193 14.92 23.58 0.39
N THR A 194 14.58 24.56 -0.43
CA THR A 194 13.27 25.23 -0.39
C THR A 194 12.13 24.21 -0.57
N ALA A 195 12.22 23.33 -1.56
CA ALA A 195 11.22 22.30 -1.84
C ALA A 195 11.07 21.29 -0.68
N SER A 196 12.19 20.90 -0.04
CA SER A 196 12.20 19.98 1.10
C SER A 196 11.52 20.59 2.33
N LEU A 197 11.89 21.82 2.69
CA LEU A 197 11.29 22.54 3.81
C LEU A 197 9.81 22.85 3.54
N PHE A 198 9.47 23.25 2.32
CA PHE A 198 8.08 23.44 1.90
C PHE A 198 7.24 22.18 2.07
N SER A 199 7.80 21.00 1.73
CA SER A 199 7.13 19.72 1.99
C SER A 199 6.92 19.44 3.47
N CYS A 200 7.83 19.88 4.35
CA CYS A 200 7.66 19.78 5.80
C CYS A 200 6.53 20.69 6.32
N LEU A 201 6.26 21.80 5.67
CA LEU A 201 5.23 22.77 6.07
C LEU A 201 3.86 22.50 5.43
N THR A 202 3.79 21.81 4.29
CA THR A 202 2.55 21.63 3.51
C THR A 202 2.13 20.18 3.33
N SER A 203 2.96 19.24 3.72
CA SER A 203 2.77 17.80 3.46
C SER A 203 2.77 17.39 1.98
N LEU A 204 3.01 18.24 1.02
CA LEU A 204 3.00 17.92 -0.41
C LEU A 204 4.01 16.83 -0.76
N ARG A 205 3.61 15.90 -1.66
CA ARG A 205 4.49 14.85 -2.16
C ARG A 205 5.49 15.42 -3.16
N ILE A 206 6.62 14.74 -3.37
CA ILE A 206 7.59 15.16 -4.41
C ILE A 206 6.96 15.25 -5.79
N SER A 207 5.98 14.40 -6.13
CA SER A 207 5.26 14.48 -7.40
C SER A 207 4.52 15.80 -7.54
N ASP A 208 3.86 16.24 -6.46
CA ASP A 208 3.04 17.43 -6.44
C ASP A 208 3.94 18.68 -6.47
N ILE A 209 5.05 18.67 -5.72
CA ILE A 209 6.05 19.75 -5.70
C ILE A 209 6.72 19.95 -7.06
N LEU A 210 7.03 18.87 -7.77
CA LEU A 210 7.65 18.96 -9.09
C LEU A 210 6.76 19.60 -10.16
N THR A 211 5.46 19.57 -9.96
CA THR A 211 4.47 20.09 -10.92
C THR A 211 3.74 21.31 -10.42
N LEU A 212 3.94 21.72 -9.14
CA LEU A 212 3.25 22.85 -8.52
C LEU A 212 3.52 24.13 -9.28
N ARG A 213 2.44 24.82 -9.64
CA ARG A 213 2.48 26.09 -10.35
C ARG A 213 2.02 27.23 -9.44
N TRP A 214 2.48 28.44 -9.72
CA TRP A 214 2.06 29.63 -8.98
C TRP A 214 0.56 29.88 -9.09
N GLU A 215 -0.03 29.55 -10.23
CA GLU A 215 -1.46 29.70 -10.53
C GLU A 215 -2.35 28.76 -9.70
N GLU A 216 -1.76 27.71 -9.10
CA GLU A 216 -2.47 26.78 -8.21
C GLU A 216 -2.49 27.28 -6.75
N ILE A 217 -1.78 28.38 -6.44
CA ILE A 217 -1.79 29.02 -5.12
C ILE A 217 -2.85 30.12 -5.14
N VAL A 218 -4.00 29.82 -4.59
CA VAL A 218 -5.19 30.67 -4.63
C VAL A 218 -5.62 31.10 -3.23
N ASP A 219 -6.56 32.05 -3.16
CA ASP A 219 -7.14 32.47 -1.88
C ASP A 219 -7.92 31.32 -1.22
N PHE A 220 -7.71 31.16 0.08
CA PHE A 220 -8.44 30.16 0.85
C PHE A 220 -9.66 30.82 1.51
N ALA A 221 -10.82 30.18 1.44
CA ALA A 221 -12.07 30.72 1.94
C ALA A 221 -12.05 31.09 3.44
N ALA A 222 -11.23 30.38 4.23
CA ALA A 222 -11.04 30.65 5.66
C ALA A 222 -9.94 31.70 5.95
N GLY A 223 -9.42 32.36 4.91
CA GLY A 223 -8.32 33.33 4.97
C GLY A 223 -6.96 32.74 4.65
N GLY A 224 -6.05 33.58 4.12
CA GLY A 224 -4.73 33.15 3.67
C GLY A 224 -4.74 32.51 2.28
N LYS A 225 -3.73 31.69 1.99
CA LYS A 225 -3.57 31.00 0.69
C LYS A 225 -3.64 29.47 0.83
N CYS A 226 -4.04 28.80 -0.23
CA CYS A 226 -4.04 27.34 -0.33
C CYS A 226 -3.50 26.88 -1.69
N VAL A 227 -2.97 25.65 -1.72
CA VAL A 227 -2.73 24.94 -2.97
C VAL A 227 -4.03 24.26 -3.36
N HIS A 228 -4.54 24.59 -4.54
CA HIS A 228 -5.66 23.91 -5.16
C HIS A 228 -5.15 22.99 -6.27
N THR A 229 -5.05 21.72 -6.00
CA THR A 229 -4.54 20.73 -6.97
C THR A 229 -5.59 19.68 -7.29
N VAL A 230 -5.60 19.26 -8.55
CA VAL A 230 -6.35 18.07 -8.97
C VAL A 230 -5.37 16.89 -8.97
N THR A 231 -5.49 16.00 -8.00
CA THR A 231 -4.60 14.84 -7.89
C THR A 231 -4.75 13.95 -9.13
N GLN A 232 -3.70 13.87 -9.96
CA GLN A 232 -3.72 13.12 -11.22
C GLN A 232 -4.15 11.65 -11.06
N LYS A 233 -3.83 11.04 -9.91
CA LYS A 233 -4.10 9.62 -9.63
C LYS A 233 -5.54 9.33 -9.22
N THR A 234 -6.25 10.29 -8.65
CA THR A 234 -7.60 10.08 -8.08
C THR A 234 -8.65 11.02 -8.64
N LYS A 235 -8.26 12.02 -9.44
CA LYS A 235 -9.12 13.09 -9.97
C LYS A 235 -9.94 13.78 -8.86
N THR A 236 -9.42 13.77 -7.61
CA THR A 236 -10.02 14.49 -6.49
C THR A 236 -9.36 15.84 -6.39
N GLU A 237 -10.16 16.87 -6.18
CA GLU A 237 -9.69 18.20 -5.84
C GLU A 237 -9.23 18.19 -4.38
N ASP A 238 -7.97 18.53 -4.16
CA ASP A 238 -7.39 18.64 -2.84
C ASP A 238 -7.05 20.12 -2.57
N ILE A 239 -7.60 20.66 -1.49
CA ILE A 239 -7.31 22.01 -1.02
C ILE A 239 -6.39 21.89 0.19
N ILE A 240 -5.15 22.37 0.04
CA ILE A 240 -4.13 22.29 1.09
C ILE A 240 -3.78 23.71 1.55
N PRO A 241 -4.19 24.12 2.75
CA PRO A 241 -3.82 25.43 3.30
C PRO A 241 -2.31 25.59 3.40
N ILE A 242 -1.79 26.77 3.08
CA ILE A 242 -0.37 27.11 3.15
C ILE A 242 -0.19 28.11 4.29
N SER A 243 0.77 27.87 5.19
CA SER A 243 1.13 28.83 6.23
C SER A 243 1.88 30.02 5.66
N ASP A 244 1.83 31.18 6.37
CA ASP A 244 2.57 32.39 5.99
C ASP A 244 4.07 32.11 5.88
N GLU A 245 4.62 31.29 6.78
CA GLU A 245 6.01 30.85 6.73
C GLU A 245 6.35 30.11 5.44
N ALA A 246 5.45 29.21 5.00
CA ALA A 246 5.65 28.47 3.76
C ALA A 246 5.54 29.38 2.52
N LEU A 247 4.67 30.39 2.55
CA LEU A 247 4.58 31.42 1.50
C LEU A 247 5.85 32.27 1.44
N GLN A 248 6.35 32.70 2.60
CA GLN A 248 7.60 33.45 2.71
C GLN A 248 8.79 32.63 2.22
N LEU A 249 8.86 31.31 2.57
CA LEU A 249 9.92 30.41 2.16
C LEU A 249 10.05 30.28 0.63
N ILE A 250 8.93 30.28 -0.08
CA ILE A 250 8.93 30.22 -1.56
C ILE A 250 8.98 31.62 -2.20
N GLY A 251 8.95 32.66 -1.38
CA GLY A 251 8.91 34.04 -1.86
C GLY A 251 7.67 34.32 -2.70
N TYR A 252 6.49 33.95 -2.19
CA TYR A 252 5.24 34.12 -2.92
C TYR A 252 5.02 35.55 -3.38
N SER A 253 4.57 35.69 -4.63
CA SER A 253 4.07 36.96 -5.20
C SER A 253 2.96 36.63 -6.19
N PRO A 254 1.85 37.41 -6.19
CA PRO A 254 0.72 37.16 -7.09
C PRO A 254 1.06 37.28 -8.58
N GLU A 255 2.16 38.00 -8.91
CA GLU A 255 2.59 38.22 -10.29
C GLU A 255 3.41 37.02 -10.89
N LYS A 256 3.83 36.08 -10.02
CA LYS A 256 4.64 34.94 -10.46
C LYS A 256 3.79 33.94 -11.23
N THR A 257 4.37 33.40 -12.30
CA THR A 257 3.74 32.42 -13.17
C THR A 257 4.65 31.21 -13.40
N GLY A 258 4.06 30.09 -13.78
CA GLY A 258 4.78 28.84 -14.10
C GLY A 258 5.13 28.02 -12.87
N LEU A 259 6.18 27.22 -12.94
CA LEU A 259 6.56 26.28 -11.86
C LEU A 259 7.14 27.03 -10.65
N VAL A 260 6.63 26.73 -9.45
CA VAL A 260 7.14 27.26 -8.17
C VAL A 260 8.59 26.79 -7.95
N PHE A 261 8.88 25.51 -8.17
CA PHE A 261 10.20 24.94 -7.99
C PHE A 261 10.89 24.69 -9.34
N LYS A 262 10.99 25.74 -10.15
CA LYS A 262 11.62 25.66 -11.47
C LYS A 262 13.04 25.09 -11.37
N GLY A 263 13.33 24.08 -12.19
CA GLY A 263 14.65 23.44 -12.26
C GLY A 263 14.86 22.31 -11.25
N LEU A 264 13.93 22.06 -10.30
CA LEU A 264 14.03 20.92 -9.37
C LEU A 264 14.00 19.59 -10.13
N LYS A 265 14.97 18.73 -9.84
CA LYS A 265 15.07 17.39 -10.47
C LYS A 265 14.80 16.29 -9.45
N ARG A 266 13.99 15.31 -9.81
CA ARG A 266 13.68 14.17 -8.93
C ARG A 266 14.91 13.39 -8.46
N CYS A 267 15.93 13.25 -9.28
CA CYS A 267 17.18 12.57 -8.91
C CYS A 267 17.91 13.23 -7.74
N TRP A 268 17.73 14.53 -7.49
CA TRP A 268 18.35 15.23 -6.37
C TRP A 268 17.79 14.82 -5.00
N THR A 269 16.62 14.19 -4.96
CA THR A 269 16.07 13.60 -3.72
C THR A 269 16.82 12.33 -3.27
N GLN A 270 17.82 11.90 -4.01
CA GLN A 270 18.69 10.76 -3.68
C GLN A 270 19.99 11.25 -3.02
N TYR A 271 21.09 11.22 -3.74
CA TYR A 271 22.40 11.54 -3.19
C TYR A 271 22.54 12.98 -2.70
N PRO A 272 22.20 14.03 -3.47
CA PRO A 272 22.37 15.42 -3.00
C PRO A 272 21.61 15.74 -1.73
N MET A 273 20.37 15.26 -1.61
CA MET A 273 19.56 15.44 -0.41
C MET A 273 20.16 14.73 0.81
N LYS A 274 20.65 13.50 0.63
CA LYS A 274 21.29 12.73 1.72
C LYS A 274 22.59 13.38 2.19
N GLU A 275 23.39 13.94 1.28
CA GLU A 275 24.59 14.70 1.62
C GLU A 275 24.22 15.92 2.48
N TRP A 276 23.24 16.72 2.07
CA TRP A 276 22.78 17.88 2.82
C TRP A 276 22.24 17.50 4.22
N ILE A 277 21.43 16.45 4.34
CA ILE A 277 20.90 15.94 5.61
C ILE A 277 22.06 15.53 6.54
N ARG A 278 23.09 14.84 6.00
CA ARG A 278 24.27 14.46 6.77
C ARG A 278 25.08 15.67 7.24
N THR A 279 25.21 16.70 6.39
CA THR A 279 25.87 17.96 6.76
C THR A 279 25.14 18.67 7.91
N ALA A 280 23.82 18.52 8.01
CA ALA A 280 23.02 19.00 9.14
C ALA A 280 23.17 18.16 10.42
N GLY A 281 24.05 17.16 10.44
CA GLY A 281 24.26 16.26 11.59
C GLY A 281 23.08 15.32 11.86
N ILE A 282 22.25 15.03 10.86
CA ILE A 282 21.09 14.14 10.99
C ILE A 282 21.49 12.73 10.52
N THR A 283 21.44 11.76 11.44
CA THR A 283 21.84 10.36 11.20
C THR A 283 20.67 9.48 10.72
N LYS A 284 19.45 9.95 10.88
CA LYS A 284 18.22 9.25 10.45
C LYS A 284 18.17 9.04 8.93
N ASN A 285 17.53 7.96 8.51
CA ASN A 285 17.33 7.68 7.07
C ASN A 285 16.16 8.49 6.50
N ILE A 286 16.37 9.77 6.31
CA ILE A 286 15.39 10.70 5.77
C ILE A 286 15.32 10.58 4.25
N THR A 287 14.13 10.35 3.75
CA THR A 287 13.76 10.39 2.33
C THR A 287 12.85 11.60 2.08
N PHE A 288 12.60 11.98 0.83
CA PHE A 288 11.68 13.08 0.56
C PHE A 288 10.27 12.81 1.14
N HIS A 289 9.82 11.56 1.18
CA HIS A 289 8.55 11.20 1.83
C HIS A 289 8.59 11.35 3.36
N SER A 290 9.79 11.37 3.97
CA SER A 290 9.92 11.63 5.41
C SER A 290 9.53 13.07 5.77
N TYR A 291 9.67 14.05 4.88
CA TYR A 291 9.23 15.42 5.12
C TYR A 291 7.71 15.51 5.33
N ARG A 292 6.96 14.84 4.46
CA ARG A 292 5.51 14.72 4.63
C ARG A 292 5.13 14.00 5.93
N ARG A 293 5.93 13.03 6.34
CA ARG A 293 5.76 12.34 7.64
C ARG A 293 6.09 13.27 8.79
N THR A 294 7.15 14.07 8.67
CA THR A 294 7.51 15.11 9.63
C THR A 294 6.33 16.05 9.87
N PHE A 295 5.72 16.58 8.81
CA PHE A 295 4.51 17.39 8.92
C PHE A 295 3.44 16.71 9.77
N ALA A 296 3.03 15.48 9.39
CA ALA A 296 1.96 14.77 10.07
C ALA A 296 2.27 14.48 11.54
N THR A 297 3.52 14.10 11.85
CA THR A 297 3.92 13.77 13.21
C THR A 297 4.02 15.02 14.09
N LEU A 298 4.55 16.11 13.56
CA LEU A 298 4.63 17.38 14.29
C LEU A 298 3.24 18.00 14.52
N GLN A 299 2.34 17.93 13.53
CA GLN A 299 0.94 18.35 13.69
C GLN A 299 0.23 17.52 14.76
N ALA A 300 0.44 16.21 14.76
CA ALA A 300 -0.10 15.31 15.79
C ALA A 300 0.46 15.65 17.18
N ALA A 301 1.76 15.97 17.27
CA ALA A 301 2.42 16.40 18.52
C ALA A 301 1.88 17.74 19.03
N ALA A 302 1.57 18.66 18.12
CA ALA A 302 0.94 19.94 18.43
C ALA A 302 -0.52 19.81 18.89
N GLY A 303 -1.14 18.63 18.74
CA GLY A 303 -2.52 18.38 19.16
C GLY A 303 -3.57 18.59 18.07
N THR A 304 -3.14 18.77 16.81
CA THR A 304 -4.06 18.87 15.67
C THR A 304 -4.88 17.58 15.55
N ASP A 305 -6.19 17.74 15.33
CA ASP A 305 -7.10 16.61 15.17
C ASP A 305 -6.71 15.74 13.98
N ILE A 306 -6.88 14.41 14.15
CA ILE A 306 -6.49 13.41 13.15
C ILE A 306 -7.24 13.55 11.83
N ARG A 307 -8.51 13.99 11.84
CA ARG A 307 -9.30 14.20 10.62
C ARG A 307 -8.80 15.41 9.86
N THR A 308 -8.39 16.48 10.59
CA THR A 308 -7.75 17.65 10.01
C THR A 308 -6.42 17.27 9.34
N ILE A 309 -5.58 16.48 10.03
CA ILE A 309 -4.32 15.97 9.44
C ILE A 309 -4.62 15.08 8.23
N GLN A 310 -5.63 14.20 8.31
CA GLN A 310 -6.04 13.34 7.20
C GLN A 310 -6.45 14.16 5.98
N SER A 311 -7.24 15.22 6.19
CA SER A 311 -7.71 16.12 5.14
C SER A 311 -6.54 16.84 4.45
N ILE A 312 -5.66 17.51 5.22
CA ILE A 312 -4.48 18.21 4.68
C ILE A 312 -3.56 17.26 3.91
N MET A 313 -3.42 16.02 4.39
CA MET A 313 -2.63 15.00 3.71
C MET A 313 -3.36 14.34 2.54
N ALA A 314 -4.61 14.66 2.27
CA ALA A 314 -5.43 14.00 1.25
C ALA A 314 -5.33 12.46 1.33
N HIS A 315 -5.48 11.90 2.54
CA HIS A 315 -5.49 10.46 2.77
C HIS A 315 -6.91 9.91 2.66
N LYS A 316 -7.14 8.96 1.75
CA LYS A 316 -8.45 8.30 1.58
C LYS A 316 -8.90 7.51 2.80
N SER A 317 -7.96 6.98 3.61
CA SER A 317 -8.25 6.20 4.80
C SER A 317 -7.60 6.82 6.03
N ILE A 318 -8.36 6.96 7.10
CA ILE A 318 -7.89 7.44 8.39
C ILE A 318 -6.79 6.53 8.98
N THR A 319 -6.84 5.23 8.69
CA THR A 319 -5.85 4.24 9.11
C THR A 319 -4.44 4.62 8.64
N THR A 320 -4.32 5.26 7.48
CA THR A 320 -3.04 5.76 6.98
C THR A 320 -2.49 6.89 7.86
N THR A 321 -3.36 7.75 8.38
CA THR A 321 -3.00 8.87 9.25
C THR A 321 -2.75 8.44 10.70
N GLN A 322 -3.46 7.42 11.19
CA GLN A 322 -3.29 6.87 12.55
C GLN A 322 -1.86 6.40 12.85
N ARG A 323 -1.11 6.01 11.83
CA ARG A 323 0.31 5.60 11.99
C ARG A 323 1.19 6.71 12.55
N TYR A 324 0.85 7.97 12.33
CA TYR A 324 1.59 9.13 12.86
C TYR A 324 1.22 9.42 14.31
N MET A 325 0.01 9.06 14.74
CA MET A 325 -0.46 9.28 16.11
C MET A 325 0.20 8.35 17.12
N LYS A 326 0.61 7.13 16.68
CA LYS A 326 1.29 6.15 17.56
C LYS A 326 2.64 6.64 18.11
N VAL A 327 3.23 7.65 17.51
CA VAL A 327 4.59 8.14 17.81
C VAL A 327 4.60 9.21 18.92
N VAL A 328 3.42 9.72 19.36
CA VAL A 328 3.35 10.91 20.20
C VAL A 328 2.86 10.57 21.62
N ASP A 329 3.75 10.04 22.46
CA ASP A 329 3.46 9.79 23.88
C ASP A 329 3.22 11.07 24.72
N SER A 330 3.79 12.19 24.30
CA SER A 330 3.57 13.48 24.99
C SER A 330 2.10 13.90 25.01
N ASN A 331 1.31 13.54 24.02
CA ASN A 331 -0.12 13.87 23.97
C ASN A 331 -0.94 13.04 24.95
N LYS A 332 -0.51 11.82 25.30
CA LYS A 332 -1.17 11.00 26.33
C LYS A 332 -1.09 11.68 27.69
N ARG A 333 0.10 12.20 28.05
CA ARG A 333 0.31 12.94 29.30
C ARG A 333 -0.47 14.26 29.32
N LYS A 334 -0.48 15.01 28.22
CA LYS A 334 -1.28 16.23 28.08
C LYS A 334 -2.78 15.94 28.22
N ALA A 335 -3.26 14.85 27.62
CA ALA A 335 -4.66 14.45 27.69
C ALA A 335 -5.06 14.04 29.10
N SER A 336 -4.23 13.27 29.84
CA SER A 336 -4.52 12.90 31.22
C SER A 336 -4.60 14.11 32.15
N ASN A 337 -3.84 15.18 31.88
CA ASN A 337 -3.85 16.42 32.66
C ASN A 337 -4.99 17.38 32.29
N LYS A 338 -5.78 17.12 31.26
CA LYS A 338 -6.94 17.97 30.88
C LYS A 338 -8.13 17.81 31.81
N ILE A 339 -8.26 16.65 32.46
CA ILE A 339 -9.34 16.38 33.41
C ILE A 339 -8.82 16.71 34.82
N SER A 340 -9.43 17.66 35.49
CA SER A 340 -9.08 18.09 36.83
C SER A 340 -10.34 18.06 37.70
N LEU A 341 -10.24 17.46 38.90
CA LEU A 341 -11.25 17.53 39.94
C LEU A 341 -11.17 18.83 40.77
N ILE A 342 -10.11 19.61 40.56
CA ILE A 342 -9.88 20.87 41.24
C ILE A 342 -10.39 22.00 40.32
N ARG A 343 -11.38 22.78 40.78
CA ARG A 343 -11.81 23.98 40.07
C ARG A 343 -10.63 24.96 40.03
N LYS A 344 -10.20 25.35 38.87
CA LYS A 344 -9.31 26.50 38.72
C LYS A 344 -10.09 27.73 39.06
N SER A 345 -9.70 28.39 40.19
CA SER A 345 -10.20 29.71 40.60
C SER A 345 -9.82 30.73 39.55
#